data_9967622acf310359005ef8fadd9f1cfd
#
_entry.id   9967622acf310359005ef8fadd9f1cfd
#
_cell.length_a   1.000
_cell.length_b   1.000
_cell.length_c   1.000
_cell.angle_alpha   90.00
_cell.angle_beta   90.00
_cell.angle_gamma   90.00
#
_symmetry.space_group_name_H-M   'P 1'
#
loop_
_entity.id
_entity.type
_entity.pdbx_description
1 polymer ?
#
loop_
_entity_poly.entity_id
_entity_poly.type
_entity_poly.pdbx_seq_one_letter_code
_entity_poly.pdbx_strand_id
1 'polypeptide(L)'
;MPVASARIRSGKVAATCTDVHRVRPSVPEAPHSGPWRGSVSTMKKLINAVDNVVTDALRGMAAAHPHELDIDLDQHIVYRRRPKEQGKVAIISGGGSGHEPLHGGFVGTGMLDAACAGEIFTSPVPDQVVAATSAVDRGAGVLHIVKNYTGDVMNFEMAAEIVDAESGIQVASVVTNDDVAVEDSLFTAGRRGVGVTVMVEKIAGAAAEQGRPLDEVAGIAARVNAAGRSMGMALTSCTVPANGKPSFDLPEGEMEIGIGIHGEPGRHREKIAPAAEIAERLVTPILAELTALTELDSAGADEGVIAMVNGMGATPLLELYLMYGEIARLLQDAGITVARNLVGNYITSLDMAGCSLTLVRADAELLSLWDAPVNTPGLRWGA
;
A
#
# COMPACT_ATOMS: atom_id res chain seq x y z
N MET A 1 -13.44 78.71 -25.48
CA MET A 1 -12.02 78.72 -25.11
C MET A 1 -11.62 77.26 -24.86
N PRO A 2 -10.61 76.72 -25.54
CA PRO A 2 -10.41 75.29 -25.65
C PRO A 2 -9.56 74.73 -24.50
N VAL A 3 -9.93 73.55 -24.03
CA VAL A 3 -9.18 72.78 -23.07
C VAL A 3 -8.21 71.86 -23.83
N ALA A 4 -6.95 71.90 -23.45
CA ALA A 4 -5.86 71.16 -24.10
C ALA A 4 -5.93 69.69 -23.80
N SER A 5 -5.88 68.89 -24.87
CA SER A 5 -5.75 67.40 -24.84
C SER A 5 -4.30 67.01 -24.69
N ALA A 6 -3.91 66.38 -23.63
CA ALA A 6 -2.59 65.75 -23.45
C ALA A 6 -2.64 64.31 -23.97
N ARG A 7 -1.89 64.01 -25.02
CA ARG A 7 -1.66 62.65 -25.53
C ARG A 7 -0.59 61.96 -24.70
N ILE A 8 -0.94 60.88 -24.04
CA ILE A 8 0.01 59.94 -23.42
C ILE A 8 0.42 58.92 -24.50
N ARG A 9 1.70 58.87 -24.82
CA ARG A 9 2.30 57.86 -25.72
C ARG A 9 2.40 56.53 -24.99
N SER A 10 1.77 55.49 -25.53
CA SER A 10 1.95 54.13 -25.13
C SER A 10 3.32 53.58 -25.59
N GLY A 11 4.27 53.48 -24.68
CA GLY A 11 5.50 52.72 -24.90
C GLY A 11 5.21 51.22 -24.80
N LYS A 12 5.33 50.49 -25.90
CA LYS A 12 5.38 49.03 -25.90
C LYS A 12 6.73 48.60 -25.33
N VAL A 13 6.72 48.04 -24.13
CA VAL A 13 7.85 47.26 -23.61
C VAL A 13 7.69 45.86 -24.18
N ALA A 14 8.57 45.51 -25.11
CA ALA A 14 8.69 44.13 -25.58
C ALA A 14 9.36 43.30 -24.48
N ALA A 15 8.61 42.44 -23.83
CA ALA A 15 9.19 41.41 -22.98
C ALA A 15 9.79 40.32 -23.89
N THR A 16 11.10 40.26 -23.94
CA THR A 16 11.84 39.17 -24.57
C THR A 16 11.65 37.93 -23.71
N CYS A 17 10.87 36.98 -24.22
CA CYS A 17 10.77 35.65 -23.71
C CYS A 17 12.13 34.96 -23.86
N THR A 18 12.90 34.85 -22.77
CA THR A 18 14.10 34.03 -22.76
C THR A 18 13.67 32.57 -22.78
N ASP A 19 13.96 31.91 -23.89
CA ASP A 19 13.86 30.44 -24.04
C ASP A 19 14.66 29.78 -22.92
N VAL A 20 13.93 29.25 -21.93
CA VAL A 20 14.50 28.30 -20.99
C VAL A 20 14.63 26.99 -21.77
N HIS A 21 15.82 26.73 -22.29
CA HIS A 21 16.18 25.41 -22.81
C HIS A 21 15.93 24.36 -21.74
N ARG A 22 14.81 23.64 -21.83
CA ARG A 22 14.63 22.38 -21.12
C ARG A 22 15.70 21.42 -21.65
N VAL A 23 16.78 21.29 -20.90
CA VAL A 23 17.72 20.20 -21.06
C VAL A 23 16.93 18.92 -20.76
N ARG A 24 16.65 18.14 -21.80
CA ARG A 24 16.19 16.77 -21.59
C ARG A 24 17.32 16.05 -20.86
N PRO A 25 17.07 15.41 -19.71
CA PRO A 25 18.10 14.57 -19.13
C PRO A 25 18.39 13.47 -20.15
N SER A 26 19.61 13.47 -20.68
CA SER A 26 20.15 12.33 -21.42
C SER A 26 20.15 11.17 -20.44
N VAL A 27 19.48 10.08 -20.79
CA VAL A 27 19.61 8.80 -20.08
C VAL A 27 21.12 8.50 -20.11
N PRO A 28 21.78 8.38 -18.94
CA PRO A 28 23.18 7.99 -18.93
C PRO A 28 23.27 6.60 -19.58
N GLU A 29 24.10 6.45 -20.63
CA GLU A 29 24.48 5.14 -21.10
C GLU A 29 25.04 4.36 -19.92
N ALA A 30 24.43 3.22 -19.62
CA ALA A 30 24.92 2.33 -18.58
C ALA A 30 26.38 2.00 -18.88
N PRO A 31 27.29 2.07 -17.92
CA PRO A 31 28.67 1.66 -18.15
C PRO A 31 28.65 0.22 -18.64
N HIS A 32 29.23 -0.01 -19.82
CA HIS A 32 29.40 -1.34 -20.38
C HIS A 32 30.17 -2.22 -19.35
N SER A 33 29.43 -3.08 -18.71
CA SER A 33 29.93 -4.01 -17.71
C SER A 33 30.93 -4.97 -18.35
N GLY A 34 32.14 -4.95 -17.84
CA GLY A 34 33.06 -6.08 -18.01
C GLY A 34 32.42 -7.36 -17.47
N PRO A 35 32.95 -8.56 -17.77
CA PRO A 35 32.30 -9.81 -17.39
C PRO A 35 32.07 -9.87 -15.88
N TRP A 36 30.79 -9.99 -15.48
CA TRP A 36 30.35 -10.18 -14.11
C TRP A 36 31.06 -11.35 -13.46
N ARG A 37 32.04 -11.09 -12.56
CA ARG A 37 32.67 -12.08 -11.71
C ARG A 37 32.15 -11.98 -10.29
N GLY A 38 30.81 -11.88 -10.12
CA GLY A 38 30.17 -12.09 -8.84
C GLY A 38 29.90 -13.58 -8.63
N SER A 39 30.06 -14.09 -7.42
CA SER A 39 29.63 -15.45 -7.09
C SER A 39 28.14 -15.54 -7.42
N VAL A 40 27.77 -16.40 -8.36
CA VAL A 40 26.37 -16.70 -8.65
C VAL A 40 25.77 -17.21 -7.34
N SER A 41 24.86 -16.47 -6.77
CA SER A 41 24.07 -16.94 -5.63
C SER A 41 23.47 -18.29 -6.01
N THR A 42 23.60 -19.30 -5.16
CA THR A 42 22.94 -20.60 -5.34
C THR A 42 21.42 -20.48 -5.18
N MET A 43 20.92 -19.29 -4.85
CA MET A 43 19.50 -18.98 -4.63
C MET A 43 18.77 -18.87 -5.98
N LYS A 44 17.66 -19.59 -6.10
CA LYS A 44 16.80 -19.58 -7.30
C LYS A 44 15.86 -18.36 -7.28
N LYS A 45 16.39 -17.14 -7.44
CA LYS A 45 15.65 -15.89 -7.54
C LYS A 45 16.11 -15.08 -8.74
N LEU A 46 15.18 -14.32 -9.35
CA LEU A 46 15.47 -13.43 -10.48
C LEU A 46 16.02 -12.09 -9.95
N ILE A 47 17.25 -12.12 -9.46
CA ILE A 47 17.95 -10.94 -8.92
C ILE A 47 19.36 -10.86 -9.53
N ASN A 48 19.92 -9.65 -9.62
CA ASN A 48 21.29 -9.44 -10.05
C ASN A 48 22.28 -9.59 -8.87
N ALA A 49 22.06 -8.80 -7.82
CA ALA A 49 22.84 -8.84 -6.59
C ALA A 49 21.89 -8.60 -5.40
N VAL A 50 22.21 -9.21 -4.26
CA VAL A 50 21.39 -9.12 -3.05
C VAL A 50 21.24 -7.67 -2.59
N ASP A 51 22.34 -6.91 -2.58
CA ASP A 51 22.39 -5.53 -2.07
C ASP A 51 21.65 -4.52 -2.99
N ASN A 52 21.29 -4.92 -4.22
CA ASN A 52 20.67 -4.03 -5.19
C ASN A 52 19.21 -4.40 -5.53
N VAL A 53 18.64 -5.38 -4.84
CA VAL A 53 17.31 -5.93 -5.20
C VAL A 53 16.25 -4.85 -5.25
N VAL A 54 16.17 -3.99 -4.25
CA VAL A 54 15.16 -2.92 -4.17
C VAL A 54 15.39 -1.87 -5.26
N THR A 55 16.62 -1.36 -5.39
CA THR A 55 16.96 -0.38 -6.43
C THR A 55 16.74 -0.91 -7.84
N ASP A 56 17.10 -2.17 -8.11
CA ASP A 56 16.88 -2.79 -9.42
C ASP A 56 15.39 -3.00 -9.72
N ALA A 57 14.59 -3.38 -8.71
CA ALA A 57 13.15 -3.50 -8.83
C ALA A 57 12.48 -2.15 -9.10
N LEU A 58 12.85 -1.10 -8.37
CA LEU A 58 12.37 0.27 -8.57
C LEU A 58 12.77 0.81 -9.96
N ARG A 59 13.98 0.53 -10.44
CA ARG A 59 14.40 0.86 -11.80
C ARG A 59 13.54 0.15 -12.86
N GLY A 60 13.22 -1.12 -12.63
CA GLY A 60 12.30 -1.88 -13.46
C GLY A 60 10.89 -1.29 -13.47
N MET A 61 10.37 -0.88 -12.30
CA MET A 61 9.08 -0.22 -12.17
C MET A 61 9.04 1.13 -12.91
N ALA A 62 10.11 1.95 -12.79
CA ALA A 62 10.23 3.22 -13.53
C ALA A 62 10.20 3.00 -15.05
N ALA A 63 10.86 1.96 -15.54
CA ALA A 63 10.88 1.61 -16.96
C ALA A 63 9.53 1.07 -17.45
N ALA A 64 8.78 0.34 -16.60
CA ALA A 64 7.48 -0.23 -16.94
C ALA A 64 6.36 0.82 -16.93
N HIS A 65 6.46 1.85 -16.07
CA HIS A 65 5.41 2.85 -15.83
C HIS A 65 5.88 4.30 -16.03
N PRO A 66 6.55 4.65 -17.16
CA PRO A 66 7.19 5.94 -17.36
C PRO A 66 6.20 7.12 -17.48
N HIS A 67 4.90 6.84 -17.62
CA HIS A 67 3.86 7.86 -17.76
C HIS A 67 3.04 8.07 -16.49
N GLU A 68 3.12 7.13 -15.55
CA GLU A 68 2.36 7.11 -14.29
C GLU A 68 3.23 7.51 -13.09
N LEU A 69 4.51 7.09 -13.10
CA LEU A 69 5.40 7.20 -11.93
C LEU A 69 6.64 8.04 -12.22
N ASP A 70 7.08 8.78 -11.20
CA ASP A 70 8.43 9.31 -11.05
C ASP A 70 9.07 8.62 -9.84
N ILE A 71 10.28 8.06 -10.01
CA ILE A 71 10.91 7.28 -8.95
C ILE A 71 12.29 7.87 -8.62
N ASP A 72 12.48 8.20 -7.35
CA ASP A 72 13.77 8.54 -6.78
C ASP A 72 14.48 7.24 -6.36
N LEU A 73 15.51 6.88 -7.13
CA LEU A 73 16.28 5.65 -6.89
C LEU A 73 17.30 5.80 -5.77
N ASP A 74 17.68 7.02 -5.40
CA ASP A 74 18.63 7.28 -4.32
C ASP A 74 17.94 7.22 -2.96
N GLN A 75 16.71 7.71 -2.90
CA GLN A 75 15.90 7.70 -1.68
C GLN A 75 14.87 6.56 -1.65
N HIS A 76 14.78 5.75 -2.69
CA HIS A 76 13.77 4.67 -2.83
C HIS A 76 12.33 5.16 -2.62
N ILE A 77 11.96 6.27 -3.26
CA ILE A 77 10.62 6.84 -3.17
C ILE A 77 9.94 6.77 -4.54
N VAL A 78 8.72 6.27 -4.55
CA VAL A 78 7.84 6.25 -5.73
C VAL A 78 6.86 7.39 -5.62
N TYR A 79 6.82 8.27 -6.61
CA TYR A 79 5.92 9.42 -6.67
C TYR A 79 4.91 9.27 -7.81
N ARG A 80 3.71 9.80 -7.59
CA ARG A 80 2.72 10.00 -8.65
C ARG A 80 3.20 11.09 -9.62
N ARG A 81 3.41 10.73 -10.89
CA ARG A 81 3.95 11.65 -11.90
C ARG A 81 3.05 12.85 -12.22
N ARG A 82 1.75 12.70 -12.10
CA ARG A 82 0.76 13.74 -12.37
C ARG A 82 -0.11 13.99 -11.16
N PRO A 83 0.43 14.67 -10.12
CA PRO A 83 -0.37 15.02 -8.96
C PRO A 83 -1.41 16.08 -9.32
N LYS A 84 -2.49 16.19 -8.54
CA LYS A 84 -3.37 17.37 -8.62
C LYS A 84 -2.61 18.61 -8.23
N GLU A 85 -2.98 19.77 -8.85
CA GLU A 85 -2.17 20.96 -8.74
C GLU A 85 -2.15 21.52 -7.31
N GLN A 86 -3.30 21.82 -6.70
CA GLN A 86 -3.36 22.36 -5.33
C GLN A 86 -4.65 21.93 -4.60
N GLY A 87 -4.63 21.97 -3.27
CA GLY A 87 -5.81 21.77 -2.44
C GLY A 87 -6.28 20.31 -2.31
N LYS A 88 -5.51 19.34 -2.81
CA LYS A 88 -5.76 17.92 -2.54
C LYS A 88 -4.91 17.50 -1.34
N VAL A 89 -5.54 16.82 -0.39
CA VAL A 89 -4.82 16.06 0.64
C VAL A 89 -3.94 15.02 -0.03
N ALA A 90 -2.64 15.05 0.23
CA ALA A 90 -1.73 14.03 -0.26
C ALA A 90 -1.78 12.80 0.63
N ILE A 91 -1.61 11.62 0.03
CA ILE A 91 -1.61 10.35 0.76
C ILE A 91 -0.28 9.65 0.56
N ILE A 92 0.39 9.34 1.67
CA ILE A 92 1.65 8.61 1.70
C ILE A 92 1.47 7.32 2.49
N SER A 93 2.13 6.28 2.02
CA SER A 93 2.36 5.06 2.78
C SER A 93 3.79 4.57 2.53
N GLY A 94 4.17 3.52 3.20
CA GLY A 94 5.49 2.91 3.04
C GLY A 94 5.66 1.71 3.95
N GLY A 95 6.74 1.01 3.72
CA GLY A 95 7.10 -0.18 4.47
C GLY A 95 8.23 -0.91 3.78
N GLY A 96 8.62 -2.07 4.30
CA GLY A 96 9.63 -2.92 3.68
C GLY A 96 9.20 -3.38 2.29
N SER A 97 10.15 -3.45 1.37
CA SER A 97 9.96 -4.09 0.06
C SER A 97 9.77 -5.60 0.23
N GLY A 98 9.18 -6.27 -0.75
CA GLY A 98 8.86 -7.71 -0.72
C GLY A 98 7.38 -8.00 -0.57
N HIS A 99 6.55 -6.95 -0.55
CA HIS A 99 5.10 -7.04 -0.44
C HIS A 99 4.37 -6.59 -1.72
N GLU A 100 5.07 -6.40 -2.81
CA GLU A 100 4.55 -5.86 -4.06
C GLU A 100 3.24 -6.55 -4.50
N PRO A 101 2.29 -5.71 -5.02
CA PRO A 101 2.37 -4.30 -5.39
C PRO A 101 2.33 -3.29 -4.24
N LEU A 102 2.07 -3.69 -2.98
CA LEU A 102 2.08 -2.81 -1.82
C LEU A 102 3.51 -2.26 -1.59
N HIS A 103 3.77 -1.00 -1.44
CA HIS A 103 2.93 0.19 -1.57
C HIS A 103 3.14 0.87 -2.94
N GLY A 104 4.35 0.77 -3.53
CA GLY A 104 4.75 1.46 -4.76
C GLY A 104 3.81 1.24 -5.94
N GLY A 105 3.27 0.01 -6.09
CA GLY A 105 2.31 -0.34 -7.12
C GLY A 105 0.94 0.32 -6.96
N PHE A 106 0.66 0.97 -5.83
CA PHE A 106 -0.59 1.69 -5.56
C PHE A 106 -0.42 3.22 -5.62
N VAL A 107 0.73 3.68 -6.09
CA VAL A 107 0.94 5.12 -6.36
C VAL A 107 0.26 5.52 -7.66
N GLY A 108 -0.66 6.49 -7.57
CA GLY A 108 -1.40 7.01 -8.73
C GLY A 108 -2.76 7.59 -8.37
N THR A 109 -3.57 7.87 -9.40
CA THR A 109 -4.90 8.48 -9.21
C THR A 109 -5.81 7.56 -8.41
N GLY A 110 -6.45 8.09 -7.38
CA GLY A 110 -7.43 7.38 -6.56
C GLY A 110 -6.84 6.51 -5.45
N MET A 111 -5.49 6.54 -5.26
CA MET A 111 -4.78 5.89 -4.15
C MET A 111 -3.64 6.80 -3.64
N LEU A 112 -2.38 6.33 -3.61
CA LEU A 112 -1.26 7.05 -3.03
C LEU A 112 -0.70 8.14 -3.95
N ASP A 113 -0.19 9.23 -3.36
CA ASP A 113 0.62 10.25 -4.05
C ASP A 113 2.12 9.93 -3.96
N ALA A 114 2.57 9.26 -2.88
CA ALA A 114 3.91 8.68 -2.81
C ALA A 114 3.95 7.43 -1.93
N ALA A 115 4.97 6.61 -2.17
CA ALA A 115 5.29 5.44 -1.35
C ALA A 115 6.78 5.37 -1.07
N CYS A 116 7.15 5.18 0.22
CA CYS A 116 8.52 4.99 0.67
C CYS A 116 8.84 3.49 0.70
N ALA A 117 9.74 3.03 -0.17
CA ALA A 117 10.17 1.65 -0.22
C ALA A 117 11.40 1.45 0.68
N GLY A 118 11.22 0.77 1.80
CA GLY A 118 12.32 0.32 2.65
C GLY A 118 13.07 -0.86 2.03
N GLU A 119 14.17 -1.28 2.66
CA GLU A 119 14.82 -2.53 2.31
C GLU A 119 13.88 -3.73 2.51
N ILE A 120 14.26 -4.91 2.01
CA ILE A 120 13.37 -6.07 2.07
C ILE A 120 12.97 -6.35 3.53
N PHE A 121 11.66 -6.30 3.80
CA PHE A 121 11.02 -6.48 5.10
C PHE A 121 11.54 -5.52 6.19
N THR A 122 12.07 -4.37 5.79
CA THR A 122 12.60 -3.35 6.71
C THR A 122 11.91 -2.02 6.49
N SER A 123 11.48 -1.37 7.55
CA SER A 123 10.79 -0.08 7.51
C SER A 123 11.63 1.01 6.80
N PRO A 124 11.01 1.92 6.03
CA PRO A 124 11.69 3.09 5.49
C PRO A 124 12.22 3.98 6.63
N VAL A 125 13.32 4.66 6.39
CA VAL A 125 13.90 5.57 7.37
C VAL A 125 13.12 6.90 7.44
N PRO A 126 13.15 7.64 8.57
CA PRO A 126 12.42 8.90 8.71
C PRO A 126 12.71 9.90 7.60
N ASP A 127 13.97 10.04 7.17
CA ASP A 127 14.38 10.99 6.13
C ASP A 127 13.67 10.74 4.79
N GLN A 128 13.41 9.45 4.44
CA GLN A 128 12.61 9.11 3.24
C GLN A 128 11.18 9.62 3.38
N VAL A 129 10.57 9.42 4.54
CA VAL A 129 9.18 9.85 4.80
C VAL A 129 9.08 11.37 4.82
N VAL A 130 10.06 12.08 5.43
CA VAL A 130 10.17 13.54 5.41
C VAL A 130 10.26 14.06 3.98
N ALA A 131 11.16 13.49 3.17
CA ALA A 131 11.34 13.89 1.77
C ALA A 131 10.06 13.67 0.96
N ALA A 132 9.41 12.50 1.11
CA ALA A 132 8.16 12.18 0.45
C ALA A 132 7.04 13.15 0.84
N THR A 133 6.86 13.40 2.15
CA THR A 133 5.82 14.30 2.70
C THR A 133 5.98 15.71 2.15
N SER A 134 7.20 16.26 2.21
CA SER A 134 7.51 17.61 1.72
C SER A 134 7.31 17.75 0.21
N ALA A 135 7.64 16.69 -0.55
CA ALA A 135 7.51 16.72 -2.01
C ALA A 135 6.06 16.68 -2.50
N VAL A 136 5.16 16.00 -1.78
CA VAL A 136 3.77 15.80 -2.24
C VAL A 136 2.77 16.77 -1.63
N ASP A 137 3.10 17.47 -0.54
CA ASP A 137 2.18 18.47 0.03
C ASP A 137 1.79 19.53 -1.00
N ARG A 138 0.51 19.84 -1.04
CA ARG A 138 -0.09 20.87 -1.92
C ARG A 138 -0.91 21.89 -1.12
N GLY A 139 -0.57 22.05 0.17
CA GLY A 139 -1.20 23.02 1.07
C GLY A 139 -2.51 22.56 1.70
N ALA A 140 -2.91 21.31 1.50
CA ALA A 140 -4.09 20.72 2.14
C ALA A 140 -3.73 19.69 3.24
N GLY A 141 -2.44 19.52 3.52
CA GLY A 141 -1.91 18.55 4.45
C GLY A 141 -1.74 17.15 3.84
N VAL A 142 -1.15 16.26 4.64
CA VAL A 142 -0.76 14.91 4.22
C VAL A 142 -1.34 13.87 5.18
N LEU A 143 -1.95 12.81 4.64
CA LEU A 143 -2.33 11.64 5.41
C LEU A 143 -1.23 10.57 5.28
N HIS A 144 -0.68 10.12 6.40
CA HIS A 144 0.17 8.95 6.50
C HIS A 144 -0.67 7.71 6.80
N ILE A 145 -0.60 6.68 5.95
CA ILE A 145 -1.17 5.36 6.19
C ILE A 145 -0.04 4.43 6.58
N VAL A 146 -0.06 3.93 7.80
CA VAL A 146 1.06 3.22 8.42
C VAL A 146 0.60 1.84 8.84
N LYS A 147 1.33 0.80 8.46
CA LYS A 147 1.09 -0.55 9.01
C LYS A 147 1.60 -0.61 10.46
N ASN A 148 0.83 -1.26 11.34
CA ASN A 148 1.22 -1.41 12.74
C ASN A 148 2.40 -2.38 12.89
N TYR A 149 3.60 -1.88 12.62
CA TYR A 149 4.90 -2.48 12.95
C TYR A 149 5.74 -1.41 13.64
N THR A 150 6.45 -1.77 14.70
CA THR A 150 7.16 -0.82 15.56
C THR A 150 8.06 0.14 14.78
N GLY A 151 8.82 -0.38 13.81
CA GLY A 151 9.70 0.46 12.98
C GLY A 151 8.94 1.44 12.09
N ASP A 152 7.86 0.97 11.44
CA ASP A 152 7.02 1.82 10.59
C ASP A 152 6.37 2.94 11.44
N VAL A 153 5.75 2.59 12.57
CA VAL A 153 5.08 3.56 13.44
C VAL A 153 6.05 4.62 13.93
N MET A 154 7.20 4.21 14.51
CA MET A 154 8.20 5.16 15.04
C MET A 154 8.77 6.08 13.96
N ASN A 155 9.08 5.53 12.78
CA ASN A 155 9.71 6.29 11.70
C ASN A 155 8.74 7.30 11.05
N PHE A 156 7.47 6.92 10.88
CA PHE A 156 6.44 7.83 10.37
C PHE A 156 6.05 8.90 11.38
N GLU A 157 5.96 8.58 12.69
CA GLU A 157 5.74 9.56 13.75
C GLU A 157 6.87 10.59 13.80
N MET A 158 8.12 10.14 13.80
CA MET A 158 9.29 11.02 13.77
C MET A 158 9.29 11.92 12.54
N ALA A 159 8.97 11.39 11.36
CA ALA A 159 8.89 12.18 10.14
C ALA A 159 7.78 13.24 10.21
N ALA A 160 6.62 12.91 10.77
CA ALA A 160 5.52 13.85 10.95
C ALA A 160 5.91 15.02 11.86
N GLU A 161 6.60 14.74 12.98
CA GLU A 161 7.11 15.77 13.90
C GLU A 161 8.14 16.68 13.22
N ILE A 162 9.06 16.11 12.41
CA ILE A 162 10.08 16.88 11.69
C ILE A 162 9.43 17.84 10.67
N VAL A 163 8.52 17.37 9.84
CA VAL A 163 7.91 18.22 8.79
C VAL A 163 6.99 19.29 9.37
N ASP A 164 6.31 19.02 10.48
CA ASP A 164 5.55 20.04 11.21
C ASP A 164 6.47 21.13 11.74
N ALA A 165 7.56 20.74 12.43
CA ALA A 165 8.53 21.67 13.00
C ALA A 165 9.29 22.51 11.97
N GLU A 166 9.67 21.93 10.83
CA GLU A 166 10.50 22.57 9.82
C GLU A 166 9.69 23.36 8.78
N SER A 167 8.50 22.87 8.42
CA SER A 167 7.73 23.38 7.28
C SER A 167 6.28 23.72 7.62
N GLY A 168 5.79 23.38 8.81
CA GLY A 168 4.41 23.60 9.23
C GLY A 168 3.38 22.78 8.43
N ILE A 169 3.82 21.70 7.79
CA ILE A 169 2.94 20.81 7.04
C ILE A 169 2.09 20.00 8.02
N GLN A 170 0.77 20.11 7.89
CA GLN A 170 -0.15 19.33 8.73
C GLN A 170 -0.16 17.87 8.28
N VAL A 171 0.12 16.97 9.23
CA VAL A 171 0.09 15.52 9.01
C VAL A 171 -0.95 14.88 9.89
N ALA A 172 -1.81 14.06 9.31
CA ALA A 172 -2.64 13.10 10.04
C ALA A 172 -2.08 11.68 9.78
N SER A 173 -2.23 10.78 10.75
CA SER A 173 -1.78 9.40 10.62
C SER A 173 -2.89 8.41 10.96
N VAL A 174 -2.98 7.33 10.18
CA VAL A 174 -3.84 6.18 10.47
C VAL A 174 -2.97 4.92 10.49
N VAL A 175 -2.93 4.25 11.63
CA VAL A 175 -2.19 3.01 11.85
C VAL A 175 -3.14 1.84 11.63
N THR A 176 -2.88 1.01 10.59
CA THR A 176 -3.70 -0.18 10.28
C THR A 176 -3.31 -1.34 11.19
N ASN A 177 -4.33 -2.06 11.73
CA ASN A 177 -4.15 -3.09 12.76
C ASN A 177 -5.22 -4.19 12.68
N ASP A 178 -5.36 -4.79 11.52
CA ASP A 178 -6.48 -5.65 11.13
C ASP A 178 -6.28 -7.15 11.35
N ASP A 179 -5.05 -7.62 11.59
CA ASP A 179 -4.76 -9.05 11.71
C ASP A 179 -5.31 -9.66 12.99
N VAL A 180 -6.31 -10.54 12.85
CA VAL A 180 -6.93 -11.22 13.99
C VAL A 180 -6.14 -12.42 14.50
N ALA A 181 -5.03 -12.78 13.85
CA ALA A 181 -4.25 -13.95 14.22
C ALA A 181 -3.59 -13.79 15.59
N VAL A 182 -3.10 -12.59 15.91
CA VAL A 182 -2.38 -12.27 17.13
C VAL A 182 -2.84 -10.93 17.71
N GLU A 183 -2.86 -10.83 19.04
CA GLU A 183 -3.16 -9.57 19.73
C GLU A 183 -1.89 -8.73 19.92
N ASP A 184 -0.75 -9.38 20.19
CA ASP A 184 0.59 -8.80 20.31
C ASP A 184 1.62 -9.71 19.65
N SER A 185 2.66 -9.12 19.06
CA SER A 185 3.79 -9.85 18.48
C SER A 185 5.12 -9.29 18.97
N LEU A 186 6.23 -9.94 18.62
CA LEU A 186 7.58 -9.43 18.89
C LEU A 186 7.89 -8.11 18.16
N PHE A 187 7.10 -7.76 17.15
CA PHE A 187 7.33 -6.63 16.25
C PHE A 187 6.25 -5.56 16.32
N THR A 188 5.16 -5.80 17.07
CA THR A 188 4.02 -4.89 17.19
C THR A 188 3.49 -4.88 18.62
N ALA A 189 3.08 -3.69 19.08
CA ALA A 189 2.14 -3.57 20.19
C ALA A 189 0.73 -3.59 19.59
N GLY A 190 -0.08 -4.57 19.95
CA GLY A 190 -1.38 -4.80 19.34
C GLY A 190 -1.29 -5.63 18.04
N ARG A 191 -2.36 -5.63 17.27
CA ARG A 191 -2.48 -6.40 16.03
C ARG A 191 -1.60 -5.86 14.93
N ARG A 192 -1.07 -6.74 14.08
CA ARG A 192 -0.34 -6.38 12.86
C ARG A 192 -1.25 -5.68 11.86
N GLY A 193 -0.70 -4.72 11.09
CA GLY A 193 -1.35 -4.13 9.92
C GLY A 193 -1.04 -4.95 8.68
N VAL A 194 -2.07 -5.44 7.99
CA VAL A 194 -1.92 -6.30 6.81
C VAL A 194 -2.91 -5.88 5.71
N GLY A 195 -3.85 -6.70 5.29
CA GLY A 195 -4.66 -6.53 4.10
C GLY A 195 -5.58 -5.30 4.09
N VAL A 196 -6.08 -4.85 5.23
CA VAL A 196 -6.89 -3.63 5.33
C VAL A 196 -6.14 -2.39 4.82
N THR A 197 -4.82 -2.39 4.89
CA THR A 197 -3.98 -1.28 4.37
C THR A 197 -4.32 -0.94 2.93
N VAL A 198 -4.50 -1.95 2.06
CA VAL A 198 -4.89 -1.76 0.65
C VAL A 198 -6.27 -1.09 0.53
N MET A 199 -7.21 -1.48 1.40
CA MET A 199 -8.57 -0.90 1.42
C MET A 199 -8.55 0.55 1.89
N VAL A 200 -7.74 0.86 2.92
CA VAL A 200 -7.55 2.23 3.43
C VAL A 200 -6.91 3.10 2.35
N GLU A 201 -5.86 2.63 1.68
CA GLU A 201 -5.21 3.37 0.58
C GLU A 201 -6.18 3.69 -0.56
N LYS A 202 -7.04 2.72 -0.93
CA LYS A 202 -8.02 2.91 -2.01
C LYS A 202 -9.13 3.88 -1.63
N ILE A 203 -9.74 3.69 -0.45
CA ILE A 203 -10.93 4.45 -0.05
C ILE A 203 -10.55 5.87 0.37
N ALA A 204 -9.48 6.05 1.17
CA ALA A 204 -8.96 7.37 1.52
C ALA A 204 -8.41 8.12 0.30
N GLY A 205 -7.75 7.40 -0.64
CA GLY A 205 -7.29 7.95 -1.91
C GLY A 205 -8.43 8.52 -2.73
N ALA A 206 -9.56 7.83 -2.81
CA ALA A 206 -10.75 8.32 -3.49
C ALA A 206 -11.35 9.56 -2.81
N ALA A 207 -11.43 9.59 -1.48
CA ALA A 207 -11.92 10.75 -0.73
C ALA A 207 -11.02 11.98 -0.94
N ALA A 208 -9.70 11.80 -0.93
CA ALA A 208 -8.74 12.85 -1.24
C ALA A 208 -8.85 13.35 -2.70
N GLU A 209 -9.09 12.44 -3.67
CA GLU A 209 -9.34 12.83 -5.06
C GLU A 209 -10.64 13.66 -5.23
N GLN A 210 -11.63 13.46 -4.37
CA GLN A 210 -12.85 14.29 -4.33
C GLN A 210 -12.60 15.68 -3.71
N GLY A 211 -11.41 15.94 -3.14
CA GLY A 211 -11.06 17.22 -2.52
C GLY A 211 -11.59 17.37 -1.10
N ARG A 212 -11.85 16.28 -0.39
CA ARG A 212 -12.24 16.32 1.03
C ARG A 212 -11.08 16.82 1.89
N PRO A 213 -11.35 17.55 2.99
CA PRO A 213 -10.33 18.05 3.90
C PRO A 213 -9.61 16.94 4.68
N LEU A 214 -8.45 17.24 5.25
CA LEU A 214 -7.56 16.27 5.89
C LEU A 214 -8.23 15.48 7.03
N ASP A 215 -8.98 16.15 7.89
CA ASP A 215 -9.70 15.54 9.01
C ASP A 215 -10.77 14.54 8.54
N GLU A 216 -11.49 14.86 7.45
CA GLU A 216 -12.50 13.98 6.86
C GLU A 216 -11.83 12.76 6.19
N VAL A 217 -10.76 12.97 5.42
CA VAL A 217 -10.00 11.87 4.78
C VAL A 217 -9.41 10.94 5.84
N ALA A 218 -8.82 11.48 6.90
CA ALA A 218 -8.30 10.71 8.03
C ALA A 218 -9.41 9.97 8.79
N GLY A 219 -10.56 10.59 8.99
CA GLY A 219 -11.73 9.98 9.60
C GLY A 219 -12.26 8.79 8.79
N ILE A 220 -12.32 8.91 7.46
CA ILE A 220 -12.70 7.82 6.56
C ILE A 220 -11.68 6.69 6.63
N ALA A 221 -10.38 6.99 6.58
CA ALA A 221 -9.32 6.01 6.71
C ALA A 221 -9.40 5.22 8.03
N ALA A 222 -9.64 5.92 9.15
CA ALA A 222 -9.82 5.31 10.46
C ALA A 222 -11.07 4.41 10.52
N ARG A 223 -12.18 4.81 9.90
CA ARG A 223 -13.41 4.00 9.80
C ARG A 223 -13.15 2.70 9.02
N VAL A 224 -12.45 2.76 7.89
CA VAL A 224 -12.11 1.56 7.11
C VAL A 224 -11.26 0.60 7.93
N ASN A 225 -10.25 1.11 8.64
CA ASN A 225 -9.40 0.30 9.52
C ASN A 225 -10.21 -0.34 10.66
N ALA A 226 -11.07 0.43 11.32
CA ALA A 226 -11.91 -0.08 12.41
C ALA A 226 -12.89 -1.18 11.95
N ALA A 227 -13.43 -1.03 10.72
CA ALA A 227 -14.41 -1.94 10.14
C ALA A 227 -13.78 -3.18 9.46
N GLY A 228 -12.45 -3.28 9.41
CA GLY A 228 -11.74 -4.31 8.67
C GLY A 228 -11.05 -5.34 9.56
N ARG A 229 -11.02 -6.60 9.11
CA ARG A 229 -10.28 -7.70 9.75
C ARG A 229 -9.66 -8.60 8.70
N SER A 230 -8.49 -9.14 9.05
CA SER A 230 -7.72 -10.03 8.18
C SER A 230 -7.22 -11.26 8.91
N MET A 231 -7.03 -12.34 8.16
CA MET A 231 -6.42 -13.58 8.61
C MET A 231 -5.66 -14.23 7.47
N GLY A 232 -4.42 -14.65 7.70
CA GLY A 232 -3.58 -15.31 6.70
C GLY A 232 -3.25 -16.76 7.02
N MET A 233 -2.78 -17.52 6.02
CA MET A 233 -2.19 -18.85 6.18
C MET A 233 -1.06 -19.05 5.17
N ALA A 234 -0.10 -19.92 5.50
CA ALA A 234 1.00 -20.28 4.62
C ALA A 234 1.12 -21.79 4.42
N LEU A 235 1.50 -22.15 3.19
CA LEU A 235 1.88 -23.51 2.78
C LEU A 235 3.39 -23.67 2.68
N THR A 236 4.12 -22.57 2.49
CA THR A 236 5.60 -22.52 2.50
C THR A 236 6.07 -21.27 3.22
N SER A 237 7.32 -21.25 3.66
CA SER A 237 8.00 -20.03 4.08
C SER A 237 8.42 -19.20 2.86
N CYS A 238 8.77 -17.93 3.10
CA CYS A 238 9.46 -17.10 2.12
C CYS A 238 10.98 -17.16 2.32
N THR A 239 11.74 -16.76 1.27
CA THR A 239 13.20 -16.66 1.35
C THR A 239 13.65 -15.22 1.11
N VAL A 240 14.10 -14.57 2.18
CA VAL A 240 14.71 -13.23 2.10
C VAL A 240 16.07 -13.33 1.44
N PRO A 241 16.36 -12.58 0.35
CA PRO A 241 17.62 -12.67 -0.39
C PRO A 241 18.87 -12.51 0.48
N ALA A 242 18.89 -11.58 1.42
CA ALA A 242 20.01 -11.35 2.32
C ALA A 242 20.33 -12.57 3.21
N ASN A 243 19.31 -13.33 3.61
CA ASN A 243 19.48 -14.50 4.46
C ASN A 243 19.80 -15.77 3.67
N GLY A 244 19.36 -15.85 2.40
CA GLY A 244 19.55 -17.03 1.54
C GLY A 244 18.94 -18.33 2.06
N LYS A 245 18.08 -18.23 3.09
CA LYS A 245 17.43 -19.36 3.76
C LYS A 245 15.94 -19.06 3.95
N PRO A 246 15.09 -20.09 4.04
CA PRO A 246 13.70 -19.94 4.44
C PRO A 246 13.59 -19.15 5.75
N SER A 247 12.58 -18.27 5.87
CA SER A 247 12.35 -17.44 7.06
C SER A 247 11.96 -18.28 8.29
N PHE A 248 11.30 -19.41 8.06
CA PHE A 248 10.97 -20.41 9.07
C PHE A 248 10.94 -21.81 8.41
N ASP A 249 10.97 -22.84 9.23
CA ASP A 249 10.82 -24.22 8.76
C ASP A 249 9.34 -24.62 8.81
N LEU A 250 8.82 -25.14 7.69
CA LEU A 250 7.47 -25.69 7.58
C LEU A 250 7.57 -27.07 6.91
N PRO A 251 7.36 -28.16 7.66
CA PRO A 251 7.44 -29.52 7.12
C PRO A 251 6.46 -29.79 5.99
N GLU A 252 6.82 -30.70 5.09
CA GLU A 252 5.89 -31.16 4.04
C GLU A 252 4.62 -31.73 4.68
N GLY A 253 3.45 -31.35 4.14
CA GLY A 253 2.15 -31.76 4.63
C GLY A 253 1.64 -30.99 5.85
N GLU A 254 2.33 -29.93 6.25
CA GLU A 254 1.87 -28.97 7.27
C GLU A 254 1.57 -27.59 6.66
N MET A 255 0.76 -26.82 7.38
CA MET A 255 0.46 -25.41 7.07
C MET A 255 0.51 -24.57 8.34
N GLU A 256 0.81 -23.28 8.21
CA GLU A 256 0.81 -22.32 9.32
C GLU A 256 -0.43 -21.43 9.23
N ILE A 257 -1.26 -21.42 10.27
CA ILE A 257 -2.48 -20.59 10.35
C ILE A 257 -2.17 -19.31 11.12
N GLY A 258 -2.53 -18.16 10.53
CA GLY A 258 -2.31 -16.83 11.12
C GLY A 258 -0.90 -16.28 10.90
N ILE A 259 -0.21 -16.76 9.86
CA ILE A 259 1.13 -16.27 9.48
C ILE A 259 1.13 -14.76 9.21
N GLY A 260 2.20 -14.07 9.61
CA GLY A 260 2.46 -12.69 9.23
C GLY A 260 3.11 -12.55 7.86
N ILE A 261 3.06 -11.34 7.32
CA ILE A 261 3.57 -11.05 5.96
C ILE A 261 5.11 -11.05 5.86
N HIS A 262 5.83 -11.03 6.98
CA HIS A 262 7.30 -11.22 7.03
C HIS A 262 7.70 -12.63 7.44
N GLY A 263 6.74 -13.56 7.57
CA GLY A 263 6.96 -14.90 8.07
C GLY A 263 7.00 -14.99 9.60
N GLU A 264 6.39 -14.01 10.29
CA GLU A 264 6.21 -14.08 11.75
C GLU A 264 5.26 -15.23 12.11
N PRO A 265 5.54 -15.96 13.21
CA PRO A 265 4.72 -17.08 13.63
C PRO A 265 3.24 -16.72 13.72
N GLY A 266 2.39 -17.65 13.27
CA GLY A 266 0.94 -17.53 13.35
C GLY A 266 0.39 -18.03 14.69
N ARG A 267 -0.86 -18.48 14.66
CA ARG A 267 -1.53 -19.09 15.83
C ARG A 267 -1.03 -20.48 16.11
N HIS A 268 -0.91 -21.31 15.07
CA HIS A 268 -0.48 -22.70 15.19
C HIS A 268 -0.20 -23.33 13.84
N ARG A 269 0.54 -24.43 13.87
CA ARG A 269 0.73 -25.34 12.76
C ARG A 269 -0.26 -26.49 12.83
N GLU A 270 -0.70 -26.95 11.69
CA GLU A 270 -1.50 -28.14 11.56
C GLU A 270 -1.24 -28.86 10.22
N LYS A 271 -1.77 -30.03 10.04
CA LYS A 271 -1.69 -30.76 8.78
C LYS A 271 -2.46 -30.02 7.70
N ILE A 272 -1.95 -30.09 6.46
CA ILE A 272 -2.66 -29.53 5.31
C ILE A 272 -4.07 -30.11 5.22
N ALA A 273 -5.03 -29.23 4.96
CA ALA A 273 -6.45 -29.57 4.87
C ALA A 273 -7.01 -29.20 3.48
N PRO A 274 -8.19 -29.71 3.10
CA PRO A 274 -8.91 -29.23 1.92
C PRO A 274 -9.20 -27.74 1.99
N ALA A 275 -9.27 -27.06 0.82
CA ALA A 275 -9.51 -25.63 0.73
C ALA A 275 -10.77 -25.15 1.46
N ALA A 276 -11.84 -25.94 1.46
CA ALA A 276 -13.07 -25.62 2.20
C ALA A 276 -12.83 -25.49 3.70
N GLU A 277 -12.03 -26.39 4.28
CA GLU A 277 -11.66 -26.33 5.70
C GLU A 277 -10.70 -25.20 6.01
N ILE A 278 -9.75 -24.90 5.09
CA ILE A 278 -8.85 -23.73 5.21
C ILE A 278 -9.68 -22.44 5.18
N ALA A 279 -10.63 -22.32 4.26
CA ALA A 279 -11.52 -21.17 4.20
C ALA A 279 -12.29 -20.95 5.51
N GLU A 280 -12.79 -22.02 6.13
CA GLU A 280 -13.47 -21.93 7.42
C GLU A 280 -12.54 -21.41 8.54
N ARG A 281 -11.26 -21.84 8.56
CA ARG A 281 -10.24 -21.34 9.52
C ARG A 281 -9.92 -19.85 9.34
N LEU A 282 -10.04 -19.33 8.13
CA LEU A 282 -9.86 -17.89 7.86
C LEU A 282 -11.11 -17.08 8.18
N VAL A 283 -12.28 -17.56 7.74
CA VAL A 283 -13.55 -16.82 7.86
C VAL A 283 -14.02 -16.73 9.32
N THR A 284 -14.00 -17.86 10.06
CA THR A 284 -14.59 -17.94 11.41
C THR A 284 -14.04 -16.88 12.38
N PRO A 285 -12.70 -16.72 12.56
CA PRO A 285 -12.17 -15.73 13.49
C PRO A 285 -12.45 -14.29 13.03
N ILE A 286 -12.45 -14.02 11.72
CA ILE A 286 -12.80 -12.70 11.19
C ILE A 286 -14.25 -12.35 11.51
N LEU A 287 -15.19 -13.28 11.25
CA LEU A 287 -16.61 -13.06 11.51
C LEU A 287 -16.92 -12.89 12.99
N ALA A 288 -16.26 -13.63 13.86
CA ALA A 288 -16.44 -13.50 15.31
C ALA A 288 -16.14 -12.06 15.78
N GLU A 289 -15.07 -11.45 15.26
CA GLU A 289 -14.73 -10.07 15.61
C GLU A 289 -15.61 -9.03 14.92
N LEU A 290 -15.95 -9.22 13.65
CA LEU A 290 -16.85 -8.31 12.93
C LEU A 290 -18.25 -8.29 13.56
N THR A 291 -18.74 -9.42 14.08
CA THR A 291 -20.01 -9.51 14.79
C THR A 291 -19.96 -8.75 16.12
N ALA A 292 -18.88 -8.90 16.88
CA ALA A 292 -18.68 -8.16 18.13
C ALA A 292 -18.68 -6.63 17.91
N LEU A 293 -18.11 -6.16 16.79
CA LEU A 293 -18.15 -4.74 16.41
C LEU A 293 -19.58 -4.27 16.10
N THR A 294 -20.41 -5.12 15.48
CA THR A 294 -21.82 -4.77 15.17
C THR A 294 -22.66 -4.56 16.41
N GLU A 295 -22.41 -5.32 17.46
CA GLU A 295 -23.13 -5.18 18.74
C GLU A 295 -22.79 -3.87 19.47
N LEU A 296 -21.60 -3.30 19.19
CA LEU A 296 -21.13 -2.05 19.79
C LEU A 296 -21.55 -0.81 18.98
N ASP A 297 -21.76 -0.95 17.68
CA ASP A 297 -22.00 0.18 16.75
C ASP A 297 -23.36 0.04 16.05
N SER A 298 -24.38 0.61 16.64
CA SER A 298 -25.76 0.61 16.09
C SER A 298 -26.00 1.68 15.00
N ALA A 299 -24.97 2.33 14.49
CA ALA A 299 -25.06 3.47 13.59
C ALA A 299 -24.66 3.10 12.15
N GLY A 300 -25.63 2.84 11.29
CA GLY A 300 -25.48 2.80 9.84
C GLY A 300 -26.02 1.50 9.23
N ALA A 301 -26.74 1.61 8.11
CA ALA A 301 -27.13 0.45 7.33
C ALA A 301 -25.88 -0.19 6.71
N ASP A 302 -25.54 -1.39 7.16
CA ASP A 302 -24.48 -2.22 6.57
C ASP A 302 -24.96 -2.76 5.22
N GLU A 303 -24.31 -2.40 4.13
CA GLU A 303 -24.65 -2.88 2.79
C GLU A 303 -23.88 -4.16 2.43
N GLY A 304 -23.11 -4.70 3.36
CA GLY A 304 -22.31 -5.92 3.21
C GLY A 304 -20.80 -5.68 3.42
N VAL A 305 -20.00 -6.58 2.88
CA VAL A 305 -18.54 -6.52 3.01
C VAL A 305 -17.85 -6.31 1.67
N ILE A 306 -16.69 -5.64 1.71
CA ILE A 306 -15.68 -5.71 0.67
C ILE A 306 -14.74 -6.85 1.07
N ALA A 307 -14.61 -7.87 0.20
CA ALA A 307 -13.80 -9.05 0.47
C ALA A 307 -12.55 -9.08 -0.42
N MET A 308 -11.37 -9.29 0.17
CA MET A 308 -10.14 -9.50 -0.59
C MET A 308 -9.55 -10.86 -0.25
N VAL A 309 -9.41 -11.72 -1.27
CA VAL A 309 -8.59 -12.93 -1.20
C VAL A 309 -7.26 -12.62 -1.85
N ASN A 310 -6.25 -12.53 -1.02
CA ASN A 310 -4.91 -12.11 -1.39
C ASN A 310 -3.93 -13.28 -1.35
N GLY A 311 -3.18 -13.47 -2.45
CA GLY A 311 -2.08 -14.43 -2.50
C GLY A 311 -0.82 -13.88 -1.84
N MET A 312 -0.03 -14.77 -1.25
CA MET A 312 1.22 -14.40 -0.57
C MET A 312 2.43 -14.28 -1.53
N GLY A 313 2.22 -14.45 -2.85
CA GLY A 313 3.23 -14.30 -3.90
C GLY A 313 3.44 -15.54 -4.76
N ALA A 314 3.49 -16.73 -4.19
CA ALA A 314 3.70 -17.98 -4.94
C ALA A 314 2.42 -18.79 -5.21
N THR A 315 1.25 -18.36 -4.73
CA THR A 315 -0.01 -19.08 -4.93
C THR A 315 -0.60 -18.76 -6.30
N PRO A 316 -0.91 -19.75 -7.15
CA PRO A 316 -1.54 -19.54 -8.44
C PRO A 316 -2.93 -18.91 -8.31
N LEU A 317 -3.28 -18.06 -9.26
CA LEU A 317 -4.58 -17.39 -9.29
C LEU A 317 -5.77 -18.39 -9.32
N LEU A 318 -5.59 -19.54 -9.92
CA LEU A 318 -6.58 -20.64 -9.92
C LEU A 318 -6.96 -21.05 -8.49
N GLU A 319 -5.97 -21.18 -7.60
CA GLU A 319 -6.18 -21.57 -6.21
C GLU A 319 -6.80 -20.42 -5.40
N LEU A 320 -6.45 -19.17 -5.70
CA LEU A 320 -7.08 -18.01 -5.07
C LEU A 320 -8.57 -17.90 -5.43
N TYR A 321 -8.95 -18.19 -6.68
CA TYR A 321 -10.37 -18.26 -7.07
C TYR A 321 -11.10 -19.41 -6.41
N LEU A 322 -10.45 -20.56 -6.24
CA LEU A 322 -11.03 -21.68 -5.50
C LEU A 322 -11.28 -21.29 -4.05
N MET A 323 -10.30 -20.68 -3.39
CA MET A 323 -10.44 -20.16 -2.02
C MET A 323 -11.56 -19.11 -1.92
N TYR A 324 -11.64 -18.18 -2.90
CA TYR A 324 -12.72 -17.19 -2.93
C TYR A 324 -14.09 -17.87 -3.03
N GLY A 325 -14.24 -18.91 -3.84
CA GLY A 325 -15.50 -19.66 -3.97
C GLY A 325 -15.97 -20.25 -2.64
N GLU A 326 -15.06 -20.88 -1.88
CA GLU A 326 -15.37 -21.43 -0.57
C GLU A 326 -15.69 -20.34 0.47
N ILE A 327 -14.92 -19.23 0.47
CA ILE A 327 -15.15 -18.08 1.34
C ILE A 327 -16.50 -17.44 1.03
N ALA A 328 -16.84 -17.23 -0.23
CA ALA A 328 -18.12 -16.63 -0.64
C ALA A 328 -19.32 -17.49 -0.19
N ARG A 329 -19.19 -18.82 -0.29
CA ARG A 329 -20.21 -19.77 0.21
C ARG A 329 -20.38 -19.63 1.74
N LEU A 330 -19.29 -19.61 2.50
CA LEU A 330 -19.34 -19.46 3.97
C LEU A 330 -19.96 -18.12 4.39
N LEU A 331 -19.64 -17.02 3.70
CA LEU A 331 -20.25 -15.72 3.96
C LEU A 331 -21.74 -15.71 3.65
N GLN A 332 -22.16 -16.34 2.54
CA GLN A 332 -23.55 -16.51 2.18
C GLN A 332 -24.33 -17.33 3.22
N ASP A 333 -23.74 -18.45 3.68
CA ASP A 333 -24.32 -19.31 4.73
C ASP A 333 -24.47 -18.56 6.07
N ALA A 334 -23.57 -17.60 6.34
CA ALA A 334 -23.64 -16.67 7.48
C ALA A 334 -24.60 -15.48 7.26
N GLY A 335 -25.26 -15.37 6.11
CA GLY A 335 -26.16 -14.26 5.77
C GLY A 335 -25.45 -12.93 5.44
N ILE A 336 -24.14 -12.98 5.13
CA ILE A 336 -23.33 -11.79 4.83
C ILE A 336 -23.26 -11.58 3.32
N THR A 337 -23.65 -10.38 2.87
CA THR A 337 -23.55 -9.98 1.47
C THR A 337 -22.13 -9.54 1.14
N VAL A 338 -21.53 -10.11 0.08
CA VAL A 338 -20.30 -9.59 -0.50
C VAL A 338 -20.65 -8.52 -1.52
N ALA A 339 -20.53 -7.25 -1.12
CA ALA A 339 -20.86 -6.12 -1.98
C ALA A 339 -19.81 -5.88 -3.07
N ARG A 340 -18.51 -6.06 -2.75
CA ARG A 340 -17.38 -5.94 -3.67
C ARG A 340 -16.30 -6.94 -3.31
N ASN A 341 -15.44 -7.26 -4.28
CA ASN A 341 -14.32 -8.18 -4.03
C ASN A 341 -13.05 -7.84 -4.82
N LEU A 342 -11.94 -8.36 -4.32
CA LEU A 342 -10.66 -8.50 -5.02
C LEU A 342 -10.13 -9.92 -4.86
N VAL A 343 -9.57 -10.49 -5.93
CA VAL A 343 -8.89 -11.79 -5.91
C VAL A 343 -7.58 -11.66 -6.68
N GLY A 344 -6.46 -11.85 -6.00
CA GLY A 344 -5.14 -11.70 -6.63
C GLY A 344 -4.02 -11.47 -5.64
N ASN A 345 -2.89 -10.95 -6.09
CA ASN A 345 -1.76 -10.55 -5.25
C ASN A 345 -1.80 -9.03 -5.04
N TYR A 346 -2.00 -8.58 -3.82
CA TYR A 346 -2.10 -7.15 -3.45
C TYR A 346 -1.17 -6.77 -2.31
N ILE A 347 -0.91 -7.70 -1.38
CA ILE A 347 0.07 -7.60 -0.31
C ILE A 347 0.72 -8.96 -0.14
N THR A 348 1.91 -9.13 -0.72
CA THR A 348 2.60 -10.42 -0.79
C THR A 348 3.64 -10.60 0.32
N SER A 349 4.31 -11.72 0.32
CA SER A 349 5.45 -12.06 1.19
C SER A 349 6.51 -12.78 0.37
N LEU A 350 7.10 -12.07 -0.59
CA LEU A 350 8.09 -12.62 -1.54
C LEU A 350 7.55 -13.87 -2.26
N ASP A 351 8.20 -15.01 -2.04
CA ASP A 351 7.89 -16.33 -2.63
C ASP A 351 7.12 -17.27 -1.69
N MET A 352 6.40 -16.73 -0.68
CA MET A 352 5.54 -17.53 0.19
C MET A 352 4.33 -18.07 -0.59
N ALA A 353 4.07 -19.37 -0.51
CA ALA A 353 2.81 -19.95 -0.92
C ALA A 353 1.82 -19.89 0.23
N GLY A 354 0.60 -19.44 -0.05
CA GLY A 354 -0.44 -19.23 0.92
C GLY A 354 -1.39 -18.13 0.48
N CYS A 355 -2.33 -17.78 1.32
CA CYS A 355 -3.28 -16.71 1.08
C CYS A 355 -3.71 -16.02 2.37
N SER A 356 -4.32 -14.84 2.24
CA SER A 356 -5.02 -14.16 3.31
C SER A 356 -6.41 -13.72 2.87
N LEU A 357 -7.33 -13.65 3.82
CA LEU A 357 -8.64 -13.06 3.68
C LEU A 357 -8.69 -11.74 4.44
N THR A 358 -9.18 -10.69 3.78
CA THR A 358 -9.54 -9.42 4.41
C THR A 358 -11.02 -9.16 4.15
N LEU A 359 -11.77 -8.85 5.19
CA LEU A 359 -13.16 -8.39 5.10
C LEU A 359 -13.26 -7.00 5.72
N VAL A 360 -13.89 -6.06 5.01
CA VAL A 360 -14.21 -4.72 5.50
C VAL A 360 -15.71 -4.52 5.40
N ARG A 361 -16.38 -4.25 6.52
CA ARG A 361 -17.81 -3.84 6.51
C ARG A 361 -17.93 -2.48 5.84
N ALA A 362 -18.89 -2.34 4.96
CA ALA A 362 -19.04 -1.12 4.17
C ALA A 362 -20.47 -0.63 4.16
N ASP A 363 -20.64 0.67 4.38
CA ASP A 363 -21.84 1.41 4.11
C ASP A 363 -21.83 1.99 2.68
N ALA A 364 -22.89 2.66 2.29
CA ALA A 364 -23.04 3.26 0.96
C ALA A 364 -21.91 4.26 0.62
N GLU A 365 -21.40 5.01 1.60
CA GLU A 365 -20.31 5.95 1.39
C GLU A 365 -19.01 5.22 1.07
N LEU A 366 -18.63 4.23 1.88
CA LEU A 366 -17.41 3.45 1.66
C LEU A 366 -17.47 2.68 0.32
N LEU A 367 -18.64 2.13 -0.06
CA LEU A 367 -18.83 1.50 -1.36
C LEU A 367 -18.70 2.51 -2.51
N SER A 368 -19.26 3.71 -2.37
CA SER A 368 -19.11 4.77 -3.38
C SER A 368 -17.65 5.19 -3.57
N LEU A 369 -16.88 5.32 -2.49
CA LEU A 369 -15.45 5.63 -2.53
C LEU A 369 -14.63 4.45 -3.08
N TRP A 370 -15.01 3.22 -2.78
CA TRP A 370 -14.39 2.04 -3.36
C TRP A 370 -14.58 1.98 -4.87
N ASP A 371 -15.79 2.25 -5.37
CA ASP A 371 -16.13 2.22 -6.78
C ASP A 371 -15.55 3.42 -7.57
N ALA A 372 -15.08 4.46 -6.89
CA ALA A 372 -14.49 5.63 -7.53
C ALA A 372 -13.27 5.25 -8.39
N PRO A 373 -13.01 5.99 -9.48
CA PRO A 373 -11.92 5.68 -10.40
C PRO A 373 -10.56 5.55 -9.73
N VAL A 374 -9.78 4.58 -10.16
CA VAL A 374 -8.40 4.34 -9.72
C VAL A 374 -7.52 3.99 -10.92
N ASN A 375 -6.32 4.56 -10.95
CA ASN A 375 -5.32 4.27 -11.97
C ASN A 375 -3.92 4.27 -11.36
N THR A 376 -3.47 3.07 -11.03
CA THR A 376 -2.13 2.77 -10.50
C THR A 376 -1.58 1.55 -11.22
N PRO A 377 -0.28 1.22 -11.11
CA PRO A 377 0.25 -0.03 -11.65
C PRO A 377 -0.46 -1.29 -11.15
N GLY A 378 -0.78 -1.33 -9.85
CA GLY A 378 -1.34 -2.51 -9.18
C GLY A 378 -2.85 -2.60 -9.17
N LEU A 379 -3.57 -1.49 -9.46
CA LEU A 379 -5.02 -1.44 -9.37
C LEU A 379 -5.61 -0.45 -10.38
N ARG A 380 -6.58 -0.90 -11.18
CA ARG A 380 -7.15 -0.04 -12.23
C ARG A 380 -8.61 -0.37 -12.53
N TRP A 381 -9.50 0.62 -12.34
CA TRP A 381 -10.88 0.60 -12.83
C TRP A 381 -11.46 2.02 -12.93
N GLY A 382 -12.50 2.19 -13.72
CA GLY A 382 -13.24 3.45 -13.86
C GLY A 382 -12.41 4.63 -14.41
N ALA A 383 -11.20 4.38 -14.92
CA ALA A 383 -10.27 5.39 -15.41
C ALA A 383 -10.05 5.29 -16.92
#